data_d5571ae11ac260fd002d0e397c4d025d
#
_entry.id   d5571ae11ac260fd002d0e397c4d025d
#
_cell.length_a   1.000
_cell.length_b   1.000
_cell.length_c   1.000
_cell.angle_alpha   90.00
_cell.angle_beta   90.00
_cell.angle_gamma   90.00
#
_symmetry.space_group_name_H-M   'P 1'
#
loop_
_entity.id
_entity.type
_entity.pdbx_description
1 polymer ?
#
loop_
_entity_poly.entity_id
_entity_poly.type
_entity_poly.pdbx_seq_one_letter_code
_entity_poly.pdbx_strand_id
1 'polypeptide(L)'
;MGLDLHIFSVERHPDKAIDSKLTVENFINLERYFTFKNFELGEAPNVLSALEKDALPFYEATCATPGSSSYYSIFTEEVYWRKQWQIFQAFYDIAESYGITLDNCDYFEVIKDDIEEVLNKCFVIKKVNDFVEGGILSNEELCTAYTNIFNIGEIPNKWQIEGCEDGYTMLQELLNKKDYDNYRYFFEGDW
;
A
#
# COMPACT_ATOMS: atom_id res chain seq x y z
N MET A 1 13.53 -10.13 -11.95
CA MET A 1 12.55 -9.90 -10.90
C MET A 1 11.98 -8.50 -11.10
N GLY A 2 10.69 -8.32 -10.96
CA GLY A 2 10.02 -7.03 -11.09
C GLY A 2 9.65 -6.54 -9.69
N LEU A 3 9.60 -5.24 -9.48
CA LEU A 3 9.00 -4.64 -8.29
C LEU A 3 7.53 -4.40 -8.60
N ASP A 4 6.64 -4.99 -7.84
CA ASP A 4 5.22 -4.73 -7.84
C ASP A 4 4.83 -4.12 -6.48
N LEU A 5 4.08 -3.02 -6.49
CA LEU A 5 3.70 -2.28 -5.29
C LEU A 5 2.18 -2.19 -5.22
N HIS A 6 1.66 -2.36 -4.03
CA HIS A 6 0.23 -2.35 -3.79
C HIS A 6 -0.14 -1.49 -2.59
N ILE A 7 -1.30 -0.85 -2.64
CA ILE A 7 -2.01 -0.43 -1.44
C ILE A 7 -3.32 -1.20 -1.41
N PHE A 8 -3.52 -1.90 -0.31
CA PHE A 8 -4.75 -2.64 -0.02
C PHE A 8 -5.57 -1.94 1.05
N SER A 9 -6.87 -2.12 1.02
CA SER A 9 -7.76 -1.75 2.12
C SER A 9 -8.38 -2.96 2.77
N VAL A 10 -8.64 -2.83 4.07
CA VAL A 10 -9.38 -3.80 4.90
C VAL A 10 -10.45 -3.04 5.67
N GLU A 11 -11.69 -3.51 5.65
CA GLU A 11 -12.76 -2.93 6.45
C GLU A 11 -12.45 -3.10 7.95
N ARG A 12 -12.62 -2.01 8.73
CA ARG A 12 -12.42 -2.03 10.18
C ARG A 12 -13.46 -2.89 10.85
N HIS A 13 -13.05 -3.64 11.87
CA HIS A 13 -13.99 -4.38 12.68
C HIS A 13 -14.95 -3.42 13.41
N PRO A 14 -16.29 -3.70 13.45
CA PRO A 14 -17.27 -2.83 14.13
C PRO A 14 -16.97 -2.62 15.61
N ASP A 15 -16.39 -3.64 16.28
CA ASP A 15 -15.87 -3.49 17.62
C ASP A 15 -14.46 -2.89 17.58
N LYS A 16 -14.37 -1.60 17.94
CA LYS A 16 -13.10 -0.86 17.98
C LYS A 16 -12.07 -1.49 18.91
N ALA A 17 -12.50 -2.24 19.94
CA ALA A 17 -11.57 -2.92 20.84
C ALA A 17 -10.92 -4.14 20.16
N ILE A 18 -11.59 -4.80 19.25
CA ILE A 18 -11.05 -5.88 18.40
C ILE A 18 -10.17 -5.24 17.33
N ASP A 19 -10.66 -4.25 16.59
CA ASP A 19 -9.94 -3.59 15.51
C ASP A 19 -8.60 -3.01 15.99
N SER A 20 -8.57 -2.35 17.14
CA SER A 20 -7.35 -1.77 17.71
C SER A 20 -6.27 -2.78 18.12
N LYS A 21 -6.62 -4.05 18.26
CA LYS A 21 -5.69 -5.14 18.61
C LYS A 21 -5.26 -5.96 17.40
N LEU A 22 -5.90 -5.80 16.24
CA LEU A 22 -5.50 -6.49 15.02
C LEU A 22 -4.20 -5.89 14.51
N THR A 23 -3.18 -6.74 14.43
CA THR A 23 -1.87 -6.42 13.87
C THR A 23 -1.83 -6.79 12.37
N VAL A 24 -0.81 -6.33 11.65
CA VAL A 24 -0.55 -6.75 10.27
C VAL A 24 -0.45 -8.28 10.17
N GLU A 25 0.24 -8.92 11.11
CA GLU A 25 0.39 -10.38 11.15
C GLU A 25 -0.97 -11.09 11.29
N ASN A 26 -1.85 -10.55 12.13
CA ASN A 26 -3.21 -11.10 12.29
C ASN A 26 -4.03 -10.99 11.01
N PHE A 27 -3.92 -9.90 10.26
CA PHE A 27 -4.57 -9.76 8.95
C PHE A 27 -4.02 -10.73 7.91
N ILE A 28 -2.71 -10.93 7.85
CA ILE A 28 -2.09 -11.93 6.96
C ILE A 28 -2.59 -13.33 7.29
N ASN A 29 -2.74 -13.66 8.57
CA ASN A 29 -3.28 -14.95 9.01
C ASN A 29 -4.76 -15.12 8.63
N LEU A 30 -5.56 -14.07 8.72
CA LEU A 30 -6.96 -14.06 8.25
C LEU A 30 -7.03 -14.28 6.73
N GLU A 31 -6.20 -13.58 5.96
CA GLU A 31 -6.13 -13.77 4.51
C GLU A 31 -5.78 -15.23 4.16
N ARG A 32 -4.76 -15.78 4.80
CA ARG A 32 -4.39 -17.20 4.62
C ARG A 32 -5.54 -18.13 4.99
N TYR A 33 -6.25 -17.86 6.08
CA TYR A 33 -7.42 -18.65 6.48
C TYR A 33 -8.49 -18.67 5.38
N PHE A 34 -8.85 -17.52 4.82
CA PHE A 34 -9.82 -17.43 3.72
C PHE A 34 -9.34 -18.16 2.47
N THR A 35 -8.06 -18.04 2.12
CA THR A 35 -7.45 -18.76 1.01
C THR A 35 -7.58 -20.28 1.21
N PHE A 36 -7.24 -20.78 2.39
CA PHE A 36 -7.37 -22.21 2.71
C PHE A 36 -8.82 -22.70 2.65
N LYS A 37 -9.75 -21.93 3.22
CA LYS A 37 -11.18 -22.28 3.22
C LYS A 37 -11.74 -22.43 1.80
N ASN A 38 -11.31 -21.59 0.87
CA ASN A 38 -11.76 -21.65 -0.50
C ASN A 38 -11.20 -22.82 -1.32
N PHE A 39 -10.03 -23.30 -0.97
CA PHE A 39 -9.42 -24.43 -1.67
C PHE A 39 -9.83 -25.81 -1.13
N GLU A 40 -10.67 -25.87 -0.10
CA GLU A 40 -10.99 -27.11 0.62
C GLU A 40 -9.75 -27.91 1.05
N LEU A 41 -8.60 -27.25 1.13
CA LEU A 41 -7.31 -27.86 1.43
C LEU A 41 -7.07 -27.94 2.94
N GLY A 42 -7.72 -28.92 3.59
CA GLY A 42 -7.38 -29.28 4.96
C GLY A 42 -7.84 -28.28 6.04
N GLU A 43 -7.51 -28.57 7.27
CA GLU A 43 -7.83 -27.74 8.42
C GLU A 43 -7.20 -26.37 8.30
N ALA A 44 -7.98 -25.33 8.58
CA ALA A 44 -7.44 -23.96 8.73
C ALA A 44 -6.21 -24.00 9.65
N PRO A 45 -5.14 -23.29 9.30
CA PRO A 45 -3.96 -23.32 10.16
C PRO A 45 -4.34 -22.95 11.58
N ASN A 46 -3.94 -23.82 12.53
CA ASN A 46 -4.22 -23.68 13.98
C ASN A 46 -3.57 -22.44 14.63
N VAL A 47 -3.33 -21.37 13.86
CA VAL A 47 -2.52 -20.22 14.21
C VAL A 47 -3.36 -19.01 14.59
N LEU A 48 -4.69 -19.09 14.45
CA LEU A 48 -5.55 -17.98 14.80
C LEU A 48 -5.64 -17.81 16.33
N SER A 49 -5.29 -16.61 16.80
CA SER A 49 -5.45 -16.21 18.19
C SER A 49 -6.94 -16.19 18.60
N ALA A 50 -7.24 -16.10 19.89
CA ALA A 50 -8.63 -15.94 20.35
C ALA A 50 -9.26 -14.67 19.77
N LEU A 51 -8.46 -13.61 19.59
CA LEU A 51 -8.91 -12.34 19.01
C LEU A 51 -9.33 -12.51 17.54
N GLU A 52 -8.53 -13.23 16.76
CA GLU A 52 -8.82 -13.50 15.35
C GLU A 52 -10.10 -14.35 15.21
N LYS A 53 -10.33 -15.27 16.12
CA LYS A 53 -11.58 -16.07 16.15
C LYS A 53 -12.80 -15.23 16.40
N ASP A 54 -12.70 -14.18 17.23
CA ASP A 54 -13.81 -13.26 17.49
C ASP A 54 -14.06 -12.34 16.29
N ALA A 55 -13.02 -11.98 15.55
CA ALA A 55 -13.11 -11.15 14.34
C ALA A 55 -13.58 -11.94 13.11
N LEU A 56 -13.31 -13.24 13.06
CA LEU A 56 -13.52 -14.08 11.88
C LEU A 56 -14.94 -14.04 11.31
N PRO A 57 -16.03 -14.13 12.11
CA PRO A 57 -17.39 -14.09 11.58
C PRO A 57 -17.71 -12.77 10.86
N PHE A 58 -17.13 -11.67 11.30
CA PHE A 58 -17.28 -10.37 10.63
C PHE A 58 -16.62 -10.40 9.24
N TYR A 59 -15.35 -10.79 9.17
CA TYR A 59 -14.63 -10.84 7.89
C TYR A 59 -15.21 -11.88 6.94
N GLU A 60 -15.70 -13.01 7.44
CA GLU A 60 -16.44 -13.98 6.62
C GLU A 60 -17.67 -13.36 5.97
N ALA A 61 -18.41 -12.53 6.68
CA ALA A 61 -19.59 -11.86 6.16
C ALA A 61 -19.26 -10.75 5.15
N THR A 62 -18.20 -9.98 5.41
CA THR A 62 -17.78 -8.86 4.54
C THR A 62 -17.10 -9.31 3.25
N CYS A 63 -16.39 -10.43 3.27
CA CYS A 63 -15.71 -10.97 2.10
C CYS A 63 -16.60 -11.87 1.22
N ALA A 64 -17.81 -12.17 1.62
CA ALA A 64 -18.76 -12.97 0.89
C ALA A 64 -19.41 -12.17 -0.26
N THR A 65 -18.67 -11.87 -1.31
CA THR A 65 -19.25 -11.30 -2.54
C THR A 65 -19.81 -12.44 -3.40
N PRO A 66 -21.13 -12.49 -3.66
CA PRO A 66 -21.69 -13.52 -4.53
C PRO A 66 -21.15 -13.35 -5.95
N GLY A 67 -20.45 -14.36 -6.46
CA GLY A 67 -20.16 -14.49 -7.89
C GLY A 67 -18.71 -14.32 -8.33
N SER A 68 -17.74 -14.04 -7.46
CA SER A 68 -16.33 -14.12 -7.88
C SER A 68 -15.79 -15.52 -7.69
N SER A 69 -15.34 -16.14 -8.77
CA SER A 69 -14.79 -17.51 -8.78
C SER A 69 -13.32 -17.60 -8.35
N SER A 70 -12.75 -16.56 -7.78
CA SER A 70 -11.32 -16.54 -7.47
C SER A 70 -11.05 -15.77 -6.19
N TYR A 71 -10.54 -16.49 -5.20
CA TYR A 71 -9.88 -16.00 -3.98
C TYR A 71 -10.69 -14.99 -3.16
N TYR A 72 -11.33 -15.47 -2.09
CA TYR A 72 -11.81 -14.55 -1.05
C TYR A 72 -10.59 -14.01 -0.32
N SER A 73 -10.23 -12.78 -0.59
CA SER A 73 -9.26 -12.02 0.19
C SER A 73 -10.00 -11.03 1.06
N ILE A 74 -9.54 -10.82 2.28
CA ILE A 74 -10.03 -9.73 3.13
C ILE A 74 -9.49 -8.38 2.64
N PHE A 75 -8.47 -8.40 1.78
CA PHE A 75 -7.88 -7.21 1.19
C PHE A 75 -8.55 -6.85 -0.12
N THR A 76 -8.83 -5.57 -0.31
CA THR A 76 -9.21 -5.00 -1.60
C THR A 76 -8.03 -4.19 -2.13
N GLU A 77 -7.51 -4.56 -3.31
CA GLU A 77 -6.48 -3.77 -3.98
C GLU A 77 -7.05 -2.41 -4.40
N GLU A 78 -6.45 -1.36 -3.90
CA GLU A 78 -6.86 0.01 -4.16
C GLU A 78 -5.95 0.71 -5.16
N VAL A 79 -4.67 0.41 -5.09
CA VAL A 79 -3.63 0.97 -5.96
C VAL A 79 -2.61 -0.10 -6.29
N TYR A 80 -2.16 -0.09 -7.54
CA TYR A 80 -1.10 -0.95 -8.04
C TYR A 80 -0.11 -0.15 -8.88
N TRP A 81 1.20 -0.33 -8.59
CA TRP A 81 2.30 0.19 -9.41
C TRP A 81 3.29 -0.91 -9.75
N ARG A 82 3.92 -0.76 -10.90
CA ARG A 82 4.98 -1.67 -11.31
C ARG A 82 6.28 -0.92 -11.52
N LYS A 83 7.36 -1.43 -10.91
CA LYS A 83 8.74 -0.92 -11.06
C LYS A 83 8.93 0.55 -10.64
N GLN A 84 8.14 1.04 -9.70
CA GLN A 84 8.21 2.42 -9.20
C GLN A 84 9.05 2.48 -7.91
N TRP A 85 10.38 2.30 -8.06
CA TRP A 85 11.32 2.26 -6.94
C TRP A 85 11.29 3.51 -6.06
N GLN A 86 11.01 4.68 -6.62
CA GLN A 86 10.88 5.92 -5.86
C GLN A 86 9.67 5.91 -4.93
N ILE A 87 8.55 5.34 -5.37
CA ILE A 87 7.36 5.19 -4.53
C ILE A 87 7.63 4.17 -3.42
N PHE A 88 8.27 3.04 -3.80
CA PHE A 88 8.73 2.06 -2.82
C PHE A 88 9.63 2.71 -1.76
N GLN A 89 10.68 3.45 -2.18
CA GLN A 89 11.60 4.09 -1.25
C GLN A 89 10.88 5.07 -0.32
N ALA A 90 9.91 5.83 -0.84
CA ALA A 90 9.16 6.76 -0.02
C ALA A 90 8.35 6.07 1.10
N PHE A 91 7.67 4.96 0.79
CA PHE A 91 6.97 4.17 1.80
C PHE A 91 7.93 3.40 2.72
N TYR A 92 9.06 2.93 2.20
CA TYR A 92 10.09 2.29 2.98
C TYR A 92 10.67 3.26 4.04
N ASP A 93 11.01 4.49 3.66
CA ASP A 93 11.50 5.53 4.58
C ASP A 93 10.48 5.83 5.69
N ILE A 94 9.18 5.83 5.36
CA ILE A 94 8.11 6.00 6.35
C ILE A 94 8.07 4.80 7.30
N ALA A 95 8.12 3.57 6.80
CA ALA A 95 8.16 2.37 7.63
C ALA A 95 9.37 2.38 8.58
N GLU A 96 10.57 2.73 8.09
CA GLU A 96 11.76 2.87 8.92
C GLU A 96 11.60 3.94 10.01
N SER A 97 10.88 5.03 9.73
CA SER A 97 10.61 6.07 10.72
C SER A 97 9.77 5.57 11.89
N TYR A 98 8.96 4.55 11.67
CA TYR A 98 8.20 3.82 12.70
C TYR A 98 8.98 2.66 13.32
N GLY A 99 10.23 2.43 12.90
CA GLY A 99 11.06 1.31 13.36
C GLY A 99 10.67 -0.03 12.74
N ILE A 100 9.97 -0.01 11.60
CA ILE A 100 9.57 -1.20 10.84
C ILE A 100 10.58 -1.42 9.72
N THR A 101 11.15 -2.64 9.66
CA THR A 101 11.96 -3.08 8.52
C THR A 101 11.07 -3.94 7.63
N LEU A 102 10.95 -3.57 6.35
CA LEU A 102 10.16 -4.32 5.38
C LEU A 102 11.05 -5.33 4.65
N ASP A 103 10.64 -6.57 4.66
CA ASP A 103 11.13 -7.62 3.76
C ASP A 103 10.21 -7.78 2.56
N ASN A 104 10.60 -8.62 1.60
CA ASN A 104 9.80 -8.88 0.40
C ASN A 104 8.41 -9.43 0.76
N CYS A 105 7.38 -8.86 0.18
CA CYS A 105 5.96 -9.18 0.45
C CYS A 105 5.51 -8.89 1.90
N ASP A 106 6.21 -8.03 2.63
CA ASP A 106 5.73 -7.56 3.91
C ASP A 106 4.69 -6.47 3.75
N TYR A 107 3.69 -6.51 4.64
CA TYR A 107 2.68 -5.46 4.75
C TYR A 107 3.03 -4.50 5.87
N PHE A 108 2.79 -3.22 5.62
CA PHE A 108 2.86 -2.23 6.69
C PHE A 108 1.62 -1.31 6.62
N GLU A 109 1.01 -1.04 7.78
CA GLU A 109 -0.17 -0.19 7.83
C GLU A 109 0.22 1.27 7.57
N VAL A 110 -0.44 1.88 6.58
CA VAL A 110 -0.27 3.28 6.20
C VAL A 110 -1.48 4.09 6.63
N ILE A 111 -1.22 5.22 7.28
CA ILE A 111 -2.27 6.18 7.64
C ILE A 111 -2.40 7.26 6.57
N LYS A 112 -3.42 8.10 6.72
CA LYS A 112 -3.70 9.18 5.77
C LYS A 112 -2.48 10.10 5.58
N ASP A 113 -1.80 10.46 6.67
CA ASP A 113 -0.67 11.38 6.65
C ASP A 113 0.52 10.78 5.86
N ASP A 114 0.75 9.48 5.95
CA ASP A 114 1.78 8.76 5.18
C ASP A 114 1.50 8.84 3.68
N ILE A 115 0.24 8.61 3.31
CA ILE A 115 -0.19 8.68 1.91
C ILE A 115 -0.06 10.12 1.38
N GLU A 116 -0.41 11.13 2.19
CA GLU A 116 -0.24 12.54 1.88
C GLU A 116 1.25 12.91 1.71
N GLU A 117 2.14 12.34 2.52
CA GLU A 117 3.58 12.55 2.39
C GLU A 117 4.09 12.04 1.05
N VAL A 118 3.78 10.80 0.67
CA VAL A 118 4.22 10.23 -0.63
C VAL A 118 3.59 10.99 -1.79
N LEU A 119 2.31 11.34 -1.70
CA LEU A 119 1.62 12.18 -2.68
C LEU A 119 2.36 13.51 -2.89
N ASN A 120 2.75 14.19 -1.80
CA ASN A 120 3.47 15.46 -1.89
C ASN A 120 4.84 15.30 -2.54
N LYS A 121 5.58 14.23 -2.26
CA LYS A 121 6.84 13.91 -2.95
C LYS A 121 6.62 13.78 -4.45
N CYS A 122 5.61 13.01 -4.87
CA CYS A 122 5.25 12.85 -6.28
C CYS A 122 4.80 14.18 -6.92
N PHE A 123 4.00 14.98 -6.21
CA PHE A 123 3.55 16.29 -6.69
C PHE A 123 4.70 17.26 -6.96
N VAL A 124 5.69 17.31 -6.07
CA VAL A 124 6.84 18.19 -6.26
C VAL A 124 7.62 17.80 -7.50
N ILE A 125 7.88 16.52 -7.73
CA ILE A 125 8.59 16.05 -8.93
C ILE A 125 7.80 16.38 -10.20
N LYS A 126 6.47 16.10 -10.18
CA LYS A 126 5.59 16.48 -11.29
C LYS A 126 5.70 17.97 -11.60
N LYS A 127 5.65 18.85 -10.59
CA LYS A 127 5.78 20.31 -10.78
C LYS A 127 7.14 20.73 -11.32
N VAL A 128 8.22 20.13 -10.83
CA VAL A 128 9.56 20.39 -11.36
C VAL A 128 9.65 19.95 -12.82
N ASN A 129 9.08 18.80 -13.18
CA ASN A 129 9.02 18.33 -14.57
C ASN A 129 8.22 19.28 -15.47
N ASP A 130 7.05 19.77 -15.03
CA ASP A 130 6.26 20.77 -15.75
C ASP A 130 7.11 22.03 -16.09
N PHE A 131 7.98 22.47 -15.15
CA PHE A 131 8.88 23.61 -15.36
C PHE A 131 10.04 23.29 -16.31
N VAL A 132 10.55 22.07 -16.31
CA VAL A 132 11.57 21.62 -17.27
C VAL A 132 11.00 21.57 -18.68
N GLU A 133 9.80 21.01 -18.85
CA GLU A 133 9.09 20.96 -20.13
C GLU A 133 8.75 22.37 -20.64
N GLY A 134 8.44 23.29 -19.73
CA GLY A 134 8.23 24.71 -20.04
C GLY A 134 9.53 25.48 -20.31
N GLY A 135 10.71 24.87 -20.22
CA GLY A 135 12.01 25.52 -20.46
C GLY A 135 12.44 26.51 -19.37
N ILE A 136 11.83 26.41 -18.16
CA ILE A 136 12.16 27.27 -17.01
C ILE A 136 13.29 26.66 -16.18
N LEU A 137 13.28 25.34 -16.00
CA LEU A 137 14.30 24.57 -15.29
C LEU A 137 15.03 23.63 -16.24
N SER A 138 16.19 23.17 -15.81
CA SER A 138 17.01 22.19 -16.53
C SER A 138 16.72 20.75 -16.07
N ASN A 139 17.11 19.78 -16.88
CA ASN A 139 17.07 18.36 -16.48
C ASN A 139 17.98 18.08 -15.27
N GLU A 140 19.07 18.83 -15.08
CA GLU A 140 19.96 18.69 -13.92
C GLU A 140 19.25 19.09 -12.63
N GLU A 141 18.43 20.16 -12.67
CA GLU A 141 17.63 20.59 -11.53
C GLU A 141 16.53 19.57 -11.21
N LEU A 142 15.90 18.94 -12.23
CA LEU A 142 14.95 17.85 -12.03
C LEU A 142 15.63 16.64 -11.37
N CYS A 143 16.80 16.22 -11.87
CA CYS A 143 17.54 15.12 -11.27
C CYS A 143 17.93 15.41 -9.81
N THR A 144 18.36 16.64 -9.55
CA THR A 144 18.71 17.08 -8.18
C THR A 144 17.49 17.05 -7.26
N ALA A 145 16.35 17.56 -7.72
CA ALA A 145 15.10 17.52 -6.95
C ALA A 145 14.66 16.08 -6.66
N TYR A 146 14.69 15.21 -7.67
CA TYR A 146 14.32 13.81 -7.53
C TYR A 146 15.22 13.10 -6.50
N THR A 147 16.53 13.23 -6.63
CA THR A 147 17.51 12.63 -5.71
C THR A 147 17.27 13.09 -4.26
N ASN A 148 17.04 14.39 -4.07
CA ASN A 148 16.83 14.95 -2.73
C ASN A 148 15.49 14.52 -2.11
N ILE A 149 14.43 14.38 -2.90
CA ILE A 149 13.08 14.08 -2.41
C ILE A 149 12.94 12.60 -2.07
N PHE A 150 13.48 11.72 -2.90
CA PHE A 150 13.36 10.27 -2.71
C PHE A 150 14.61 9.62 -2.10
N ASN A 151 15.64 10.40 -1.80
CA ASN A 151 16.93 9.89 -1.26
C ASN A 151 17.54 8.76 -2.13
N ILE A 152 17.39 8.87 -3.44
CA ILE A 152 17.88 7.89 -4.43
C ILE A 152 19.04 8.50 -5.19
N GLY A 153 20.23 7.88 -5.13
CA GLY A 153 21.45 8.39 -5.76
C GLY A 153 21.52 8.21 -7.28
N GLU A 154 20.46 7.78 -7.93
CA GLU A 154 20.39 7.52 -9.37
C GLU A 154 19.70 8.67 -10.11
N ILE A 155 20.18 8.93 -11.35
CA ILE A 155 19.51 9.88 -12.24
C ILE A 155 18.20 9.25 -12.71
N PRO A 156 17.04 9.92 -12.48
CA PRO A 156 15.75 9.38 -12.87
C PRO A 156 15.66 9.25 -14.40
N ASN A 157 15.13 8.16 -14.86
CA ASN A 157 14.75 8.01 -16.25
C ASN A 157 13.31 8.52 -16.45
N LYS A 158 12.92 8.70 -17.72
CA LYS A 158 11.60 9.19 -18.09
C LYS A 158 10.46 8.42 -17.41
N TRP A 159 10.58 7.11 -17.32
CA TRP A 159 9.55 6.26 -16.72
C TRP A 159 9.38 6.45 -15.22
N GLN A 160 10.46 6.75 -14.49
CA GLN A 160 10.38 7.08 -13.06
C GLN A 160 9.73 8.46 -12.84
N ILE A 161 9.93 9.41 -13.75
CA ILE A 161 9.25 10.71 -13.70
C ILE A 161 7.75 10.55 -13.99
N GLU A 162 7.40 9.83 -15.06
CA GLU A 162 6.01 9.50 -15.39
C GLU A 162 5.33 8.73 -14.23
N GLY A 163 6.06 7.84 -13.55
CA GLY A 163 5.58 7.13 -12.37
C GLY A 163 5.26 8.04 -11.18
N CYS A 164 5.92 9.19 -11.05
CA CYS A 164 5.52 10.20 -10.06
C CYS A 164 4.20 10.88 -10.43
N GLU A 165 3.92 11.09 -11.71
CA GLU A 165 2.64 11.66 -12.17
C GLU A 165 1.49 10.68 -11.94
N ASP A 166 1.71 9.41 -12.27
CA ASP A 166 0.75 8.33 -12.00
C ASP A 166 0.54 8.16 -10.49
N GLY A 167 1.63 8.14 -9.73
CA GLY A 167 1.60 8.06 -8.26
C GLY A 167 0.79 9.19 -7.64
N TYR A 168 1.03 10.43 -8.08
CA TYR A 168 0.25 11.60 -7.64
C TYR A 168 -1.24 11.40 -7.92
N THR A 169 -1.60 10.98 -9.12
CA THR A 169 -3.00 10.82 -9.52
C THR A 169 -3.69 9.73 -8.71
N MET A 170 -3.07 8.56 -8.59
CA MET A 170 -3.63 7.41 -7.87
C MET A 170 -3.77 7.68 -6.38
N LEU A 171 -2.75 8.27 -5.74
CA LEU A 171 -2.80 8.62 -4.31
C LEU A 171 -3.81 9.73 -4.03
N GLN A 172 -3.95 10.72 -4.92
CA GLN A 172 -4.97 11.75 -4.79
C GLN A 172 -6.38 11.16 -4.90
N GLU A 173 -6.60 10.21 -5.82
CA GLU A 173 -7.86 9.49 -5.92
C GLU A 173 -8.16 8.67 -4.66
N LEU A 174 -7.14 7.99 -4.13
CA LEU A 174 -7.26 7.23 -2.89
C LEU A 174 -7.67 8.14 -1.72
N LEU A 175 -6.98 9.28 -1.55
CA LEU A 175 -7.29 10.25 -0.48
C LEU A 175 -8.70 10.85 -0.61
N ASN A 176 -9.18 11.09 -1.82
CA ASN A 176 -10.49 11.71 -2.06
C ASN A 176 -11.66 10.72 -1.93
N LYS A 177 -11.45 9.43 -2.18
CA LYS A 177 -12.52 8.44 -2.24
C LYS A 177 -12.69 7.66 -0.95
N LYS A 178 -11.71 7.69 -0.04
CA LYS A 178 -11.61 6.70 1.02
C LYS A 178 -11.97 7.22 2.39
N ASP A 179 -12.62 6.32 3.11
CA ASP A 179 -13.08 6.50 4.46
C ASP A 179 -12.10 5.83 5.42
N TYR A 180 -11.19 6.64 5.96
CA TYR A 180 -10.18 6.18 6.92
C TYR A 180 -10.77 5.83 8.30
N ASP A 181 -12.03 6.19 8.56
CA ASP A 181 -12.74 5.80 9.78
C ASP A 181 -13.23 4.36 9.70
N ASN A 182 -13.60 3.89 8.49
CA ASN A 182 -14.15 2.56 8.29
C ASN A 182 -13.17 1.57 7.64
N TYR A 183 -12.00 2.03 7.12
CA TYR A 183 -11.01 1.18 6.49
C TYR A 183 -9.63 1.41 7.06
N ARG A 184 -8.82 0.35 7.05
CA ARG A 184 -7.38 0.38 7.25
C ARG A 184 -6.70 0.16 5.91
N TYR A 185 -5.53 0.76 5.72
CA TYR A 185 -4.77 0.67 4.48
C TYR A 185 -3.41 0.06 4.75
N PHE A 186 -2.95 -0.78 3.84
CA PHE A 186 -1.67 -1.49 3.95
C PHE A 186 -0.90 -1.33 2.66
N PHE A 187 0.36 -0.96 2.78
CA PHE A 187 1.31 -0.98 1.67
C PHE A 187 2.05 -2.30 1.65
N GLU A 188 2.28 -2.84 0.46
CA GLU A 188 3.10 -4.02 0.18
C GLU A 188 4.03 -3.74 -0.98
N GLY A 189 5.29 -4.25 -0.89
CA GLY A 189 6.22 -4.31 -2.00
C GLY A 189 6.69 -5.74 -2.25
N ASP A 190 6.53 -6.22 -3.48
CA ASP A 190 7.05 -7.51 -3.96
C ASP A 190 8.20 -7.27 -4.95
N TRP A 191 9.45 -7.69 -4.60
CA TRP A 191 10.65 -7.49 -5.43
C TRP A 191 11.56 -8.71 -5.55
#